data_9cc0d172038c5260346cd75dd9af981d
#
_entry.id   9cc0d172038c5260346cd75dd9af981d
#
_cell.length_a   1.000
_cell.length_b   1.000
_cell.length_c   1.000
_cell.angle_alpha   90.00
_cell.angle_beta   90.00
_cell.angle_gamma   90.00
#
_symmetry.space_group_name_H-M   'P 1'
#
loop_
_entity.id
_entity.type
_entity.pdbx_description
1 polymer ?
#
loop_
_entity_poly.entity_id
_entity_poly.type
_entity_poly.pdbx_seq_one_letter_code
_entity_poly.pdbx_strand_id
1 'polypeptide(L)'
;MRPQPNWGRSNRWLSVVLLDAKVFGADRETVRRALEAEGVESRPAWKPLHLQPAFRDAPRAVGGRSARLFERGLCLPSGSALGAADQARIIQTIRACARR
;
A
#
# COMPACT_ATOMS: atom_id res chain seq x y z
N MET A 1 -7.94 3.54 -6.65
CA MET A 1 -8.90 2.78 -5.82
C MET A 1 -9.65 1.78 -6.70
N ARG A 2 -9.84 0.56 -6.21
CA ARG A 2 -10.54 -0.46 -7.00
C ARG A 2 -12.00 -0.07 -7.23
N PRO A 3 -12.54 -0.32 -8.42
CA PRO A 3 -13.96 -0.09 -8.66
C PRO A 3 -14.80 -0.98 -7.76
N GLN A 4 -15.91 -0.44 -7.27
CA GLN A 4 -16.86 -1.20 -6.48
C GLN A 4 -17.75 -2.04 -7.38
N PRO A 5 -17.94 -3.35 -7.11
CA PRO A 5 -18.84 -4.16 -7.89
C PRO A 5 -20.30 -3.77 -7.62
N ASN A 6 -21.19 -4.10 -8.57
CA ASN A 6 -22.61 -3.77 -8.43
C ASN A 6 -23.35 -4.62 -7.38
N TRP A 7 -22.73 -5.74 -6.94
CA TRP A 7 -23.33 -6.65 -5.97
C TRP A 7 -22.85 -6.40 -4.54
N GLY A 8 -21.99 -5.41 -4.33
CA GLY A 8 -21.44 -5.17 -3.00
C GLY A 8 -21.03 -3.71 -2.80
N ARG A 9 -20.96 -3.30 -1.54
CA ARG A 9 -20.53 -1.97 -1.16
C ARG A 9 -19.32 -2.09 -0.22
N SER A 10 -18.22 -1.47 -0.61
CA SER A 10 -17.01 -1.43 0.22
C SER A 10 -17.19 -0.47 1.39
N ASN A 11 -16.72 -0.85 2.58
CA ASN A 11 -16.63 0.06 3.71
C ASN A 11 -15.43 1.01 3.62
N ARG A 12 -14.55 0.81 2.62
CA ARG A 12 -13.37 1.61 2.34
C ARG A 12 -12.48 1.79 3.56
N TRP A 13 -12.24 0.68 4.23
CA TRP A 13 -11.46 0.65 5.48
C TRP A 13 -10.06 1.26 5.31
N LEU A 14 -9.33 0.85 4.31
CA LEU A 14 -7.96 1.31 4.09
C LEU A 14 -7.78 1.81 2.65
N SER A 15 -6.94 2.83 2.51
CA SER A 15 -6.50 3.31 1.20
C SER A 15 -5.18 2.64 0.86
N VAL A 16 -5.18 1.81 -0.18
CA VAL A 16 -3.99 1.10 -0.65
C VAL A 16 -3.60 1.67 -2.01
N VAL A 17 -2.34 2.08 -2.12
CA VAL A 17 -1.78 2.51 -3.41
C VAL A 17 -0.80 1.45 -3.91
N LEU A 18 -0.76 1.28 -5.23
CA LEU A 18 0.18 0.39 -5.88
C LEU A 18 1.25 1.24 -6.56
N LEU A 19 2.51 0.97 -6.25
CA LEU A 19 3.64 1.71 -6.78
C LEU A 19 4.38 0.86 -7.81
N ASP A 20 4.46 1.39 -9.02
CA ASP A 20 5.34 0.83 -10.06
C ASP A 20 6.64 1.63 -10.03
N ALA A 21 7.69 1.04 -9.50
CA ALA A 21 8.97 1.72 -9.32
C ALA A 21 9.56 2.25 -10.62
N LYS A 22 9.30 1.58 -11.73
CA LYS A 22 9.81 1.99 -13.05
C LYS A 22 9.13 3.26 -13.55
N VAL A 23 7.84 3.41 -13.27
CA VAL A 23 7.04 4.56 -13.71
C VAL A 23 7.14 5.71 -12.71
N PHE A 24 6.96 5.40 -11.43
CA PHE A 24 6.95 6.41 -10.36
C PHE A 24 8.36 6.94 -10.07
N GLY A 25 9.37 6.08 -10.11
CA GLY A 25 10.75 6.45 -9.82
C GLY A 25 11.21 6.08 -8.40
N ALA A 26 10.34 5.48 -7.61
CA ALA A 26 10.65 5.00 -6.27
C ALA A 26 9.79 3.77 -5.97
N ASP A 27 10.32 2.84 -5.19
CA ASP A 27 9.58 1.66 -4.79
C ASP A 27 8.77 1.91 -3.52
N ARG A 28 7.97 0.92 -3.15
CA ARG A 28 7.12 0.97 -1.95
C ARG A 28 7.94 1.27 -0.68
N GLU A 29 9.08 0.63 -0.51
CA GLU A 29 9.88 0.77 0.70
C GLU A 29 10.49 2.17 0.81
N THR A 30 10.93 2.75 -0.30
CA THR A 30 11.44 4.12 -0.34
C THR A 30 10.37 5.10 0.12
N VAL A 31 9.14 4.94 -0.39
CA VAL A 31 8.01 5.80 0.00
C VAL A 31 7.67 5.59 1.47
N ARG A 32 7.63 4.35 1.94
CA ARG A 32 7.34 4.05 3.34
C ARG A 32 8.34 4.73 4.27
N ARG A 33 9.61 4.66 3.95
CA ARG A 33 10.67 5.29 4.76
C ARG A 33 10.58 6.81 4.74
N ALA A 34 10.25 7.40 3.61
CA ALA A 34 10.06 8.84 3.51
C ALA A 34 8.90 9.32 4.40
N LEU A 35 7.80 8.59 4.40
CA LEU A 35 6.66 8.88 5.28
C LEU A 35 7.02 8.70 6.75
N GLU A 36 7.75 7.65 7.08
CA GLU A 36 8.21 7.42 8.45
C GLU A 36 9.09 8.56 8.96
N ALA A 37 9.96 9.12 8.12
CA ALA A 37 10.80 10.26 8.46
C ALA A 37 9.97 11.51 8.79
N GLU A 38 8.76 11.62 8.24
CA GLU A 38 7.81 12.69 8.53
C GLU A 38 6.85 12.36 9.68
N GLY A 39 7.08 11.24 10.37
CA GLY A 39 6.23 10.79 11.46
C GLY A 39 4.91 10.19 11.01
N VAL A 40 4.80 9.79 9.74
CA VAL A 40 3.59 9.21 9.18
C VAL A 40 3.74 7.69 9.11
N GLU A 41 2.84 6.98 9.76
CA GLU A 41 2.79 5.52 9.68
C GLU A 41 2.17 5.08 8.37
N SER A 42 2.85 4.18 7.69
CA SER A 42 2.33 3.47 6.53
C SER A 42 2.81 2.03 6.61
N ARG A 43 2.05 1.12 6.01
CA ARG A 43 2.35 -0.31 6.08
C ARG A 43 2.25 -0.94 4.71
N PRO A 44 3.11 -1.93 4.42
CA PRO A 44 2.93 -2.74 3.21
C PRO A 44 1.53 -3.36 3.19
N ALA A 45 1.00 -3.60 2.00
CA ALA A 45 -0.17 -4.44 1.85
C ALA A 45 0.12 -5.83 2.46
N TRP A 46 -0.95 -6.59 2.72
CA TRP A 46 -0.81 -7.84 3.46
C TRP A 46 0.11 -8.83 2.77
N LYS A 47 1.01 -9.41 3.57
CA LYS A 47 1.88 -10.49 3.08
C LYS A 47 1.04 -11.73 2.83
N PRO A 48 1.09 -12.30 1.61
CA PRO A 48 0.33 -13.52 1.30
C PRO A 48 0.69 -14.67 2.23
N LEU A 49 -0.29 -15.50 2.55
CA LEU A 49 -0.10 -16.63 3.46
C LEU A 49 1.00 -17.59 2.98
N HIS A 50 1.06 -17.86 1.68
CA HIS A 50 2.05 -18.78 1.12
C HIS A 50 3.50 -18.26 1.20
N LEU A 51 3.70 -16.97 1.49
CA LEU A 51 5.02 -16.37 1.71
C LEU A 51 5.40 -16.32 3.19
N GLN A 52 4.49 -16.69 4.09
CA GLN A 52 4.77 -16.70 5.51
C GLN A 52 5.38 -18.05 5.93
N PRO A 53 6.42 -18.04 6.80
CA PRO A 53 7.09 -19.29 7.20
C PRO A 53 6.17 -20.36 7.75
N ALA A 54 5.11 -19.95 8.49
CA ALA A 54 4.16 -20.88 9.08
C ALA A 54 3.39 -21.71 8.06
N PHE A 55 3.27 -21.21 6.82
CA PHE A 55 2.48 -21.85 5.75
C PHE A 55 3.34 -22.31 4.57
N ARG A 56 4.65 -22.38 4.76
CA ARG A 56 5.58 -22.71 3.67
C ARG A 56 5.26 -24.03 2.98
N ASP A 57 4.87 -25.04 3.77
CA ASP A 57 4.59 -26.39 3.26
C ASP A 57 3.08 -26.65 3.10
N ALA A 58 2.24 -25.63 3.28
CA ALA A 58 0.80 -25.78 3.12
C ALA A 58 0.41 -25.84 1.64
N PRO A 59 -0.67 -26.58 1.29
CA PRO A 59 -1.21 -26.55 -0.07
C PRO A 59 -1.61 -25.14 -0.47
N ARG A 60 -1.40 -24.80 -1.74
CA ARG A 60 -1.72 -23.45 -2.24
C ARG A 60 -2.32 -23.50 -3.64
N ALA A 61 -3.19 -22.54 -3.93
CA ALA A 61 -3.72 -22.30 -5.27
C ALA A 61 -3.51 -20.83 -5.59
N VAL A 62 -2.35 -20.48 -6.14
CA VAL A 62 -1.95 -19.08 -6.32
C VAL A 62 -1.48 -18.81 -7.75
N GLY A 63 -1.86 -17.65 -8.28
CA GLY A 63 -1.40 -17.18 -9.60
C GLY A 63 -0.37 -16.04 -9.52
N GLY A 64 0.16 -15.74 -8.33
CA GLY A 64 1.14 -14.70 -8.12
C GLY A 64 0.59 -13.28 -7.97
N ARG A 65 -0.72 -13.08 -8.05
CA ARG A 65 -1.34 -11.74 -7.93
C ARG A 65 -1.15 -11.15 -6.54
N SER A 66 -1.41 -11.93 -5.49
CA SER A 66 -1.27 -11.45 -4.12
C SER A 66 0.17 -11.09 -3.78
N ALA A 67 1.14 -11.87 -4.29
CA ALA A 67 2.55 -11.54 -4.12
C ALA A 67 2.91 -10.21 -4.78
N ARG A 68 2.41 -9.95 -5.99
CA ARG A 68 2.62 -8.68 -6.69
C ARG A 68 1.96 -7.50 -5.97
N LEU A 69 0.75 -7.70 -5.44
CA LEU A 69 0.07 -6.67 -4.67
C LEU A 69 0.82 -6.35 -3.38
N PHE A 70 1.36 -7.35 -2.71
CA PHE A 70 2.18 -7.16 -1.53
C PHE A 70 3.47 -6.39 -1.86
N GLU A 71 4.14 -6.76 -2.94
CA GLU A 71 5.39 -6.14 -3.35
C GLU A 71 5.23 -4.64 -3.67
N ARG A 72 4.11 -4.25 -4.26
CA ARG A 72 3.85 -2.89 -4.73
C ARG A 72 2.92 -2.09 -3.83
N GLY A 73 2.16 -2.76 -2.99
CA GLY A 73 1.08 -2.13 -2.23
C GLY A 73 1.56 -1.47 -0.95
N LEU A 74 1.05 -0.27 -0.70
CA LEU A 74 1.30 0.48 0.53
C LEU A 74 -0.03 0.99 1.07
N CYS A 75 -0.33 0.65 2.33
CA CYS A 75 -1.51 1.14 3.03
C CYS A 75 -1.19 2.51 3.63
N LEU A 76 -1.96 3.51 3.24
CA LEU A 76 -1.82 4.89 3.72
C LEU A 76 -2.77 5.16 4.88
N PRO A 77 -2.49 6.20 5.70
CA PRO A 77 -3.42 6.61 6.75
C PRO A 77 -4.80 6.94 6.16
N SER A 78 -5.85 6.43 6.79
CA SER A 78 -7.23 6.61 6.33
C SER A 78 -8.22 6.77 7.50
N GLY A 79 -7.71 7.11 8.68
CA GLY A 79 -8.56 7.34 9.85
C GLY A 79 -9.48 8.54 9.66
N SER A 80 -10.64 8.48 10.31
CA SER A 80 -11.66 9.56 10.22
C SER A 80 -11.18 10.88 10.83
N ALA A 81 -10.14 10.84 11.68
CA ALA A 81 -9.55 12.04 12.28
C ALA A 81 -8.50 12.72 11.39
N LEU A 82 -8.22 12.16 10.23
CA LEU A 82 -7.20 12.70 9.31
C LEU A 82 -7.68 14.03 8.73
N GLY A 83 -7.00 15.12 9.07
CA GLY A 83 -7.33 16.45 8.59
C GLY A 83 -6.78 16.74 7.20
N ALA A 84 -7.29 17.79 6.56
CA ALA A 84 -6.88 18.19 5.22
C ALA A 84 -5.39 18.58 5.17
N ALA A 85 -4.86 19.23 6.20
CA ALA A 85 -3.45 19.62 6.28
C ALA A 85 -2.53 18.38 6.36
N ASP A 86 -2.91 17.40 7.15
CA ASP A 86 -2.16 16.14 7.27
C ASP A 86 -2.20 15.36 5.97
N GLN A 87 -3.36 15.29 5.33
CA GLN A 87 -3.52 14.64 4.04
C GLN A 87 -2.63 15.29 2.97
N ALA A 88 -2.59 16.62 2.93
CA ALA A 88 -1.75 17.36 1.99
C ALA A 88 -0.27 17.07 2.22
N ARG A 89 0.16 16.99 3.48
CA ARG A 89 1.54 16.66 3.85
C ARG A 89 1.92 15.26 3.39
N ILE A 90 1.03 14.30 3.57
CA ILE A 90 1.23 12.92 3.11
C ILE A 90 1.39 12.88 1.59
N ILE A 91 0.50 13.55 0.87
CA ILE A 91 0.52 13.61 -0.59
C ILE A 91 1.84 14.24 -1.09
N GLN A 92 2.25 15.34 -0.47
CA GLN A 92 3.50 16.03 -0.84
C GLN A 92 4.71 15.15 -0.60
N THR A 93 4.76 14.42 0.52
CA THR A 93 5.86 13.51 0.85
C THR A 93 5.96 12.40 -0.20
N ILE A 94 4.83 11.82 -0.58
CA ILE A 94 4.79 10.78 -1.60
C ILE A 94 5.27 11.33 -2.95
N ARG A 95 4.76 12.49 -3.35
CA ARG A 95 5.14 13.13 -4.61
C ARG A 95 6.62 13.46 -4.68
N ALA A 96 7.21 13.84 -3.55
CA ALA A 96 8.65 14.14 -3.47
C ALA A 96 9.51 12.89 -3.69
N CYS A 97 8.98 11.70 -3.49
CA CYS A 97 9.68 10.44 -3.79
C CYS A 97 9.68 10.10 -5.27
N ALA A 98 8.78 10.70 -6.03
CA ALA A 98 8.74 10.47 -7.47
C ALA A 98 10.06 10.92 -8.09
N ARG A 99 10.35 10.37 -9.26
CA ARG A 99 11.58 10.55 -10.03
C ARG A 99 12.21 11.93 -9.85
N ARG A 100 13.35 11.94 -9.14
CA ARG A 100 14.16 13.12 -8.89
C ARG A 100 15.21 13.27 -9.98
#